data_7f8659dd9861044cfa547d54f2018751
#
_entry.id   7f8659dd9861044cfa547d54f2018751
#
_cell.length_a   1.000
_cell.length_b   1.000
_cell.length_c   1.000
_cell.angle_alpha   90.00
_cell.angle_beta   90.00
_cell.angle_gamma   90.00
#
_symmetry.space_group_name_H-M   'P 1'
#
loop_
_entity.id
_entity.type
_entity.pdbx_description
1 polymer ?
#
loop_
_entity_poly.entity_id
_entity_poly.type
_entity_poly.pdbx_seq_one_letter_code
_entity_poly.pdbx_strand_id
1 'polypeptide(L)'
;MIAKIYSAIPHGFNGEIVEVEGDMNRGLPAFNIVGMANKTINEAKDRVRSAIVNSGFSFPDKKVTINLAPADLAKDGSHLDLPIALSVLLVSGQLVELDVKDRLFVGELSLDGEIRPVRGIINIIETAKEAGMKEVFVPVKNLPQAALITGVKIYGVKDIRELYLALKNQHVCICSGDVEAPLRAKISVSGPILDHIRGQELAKRAMAIAVAGHHNILISGPPGAGKTLLAKAAANLLPDLSPSEMIDITKLYSIAGISTDEIVTHRPFREPHHTASSVSIIGGGASAMPGEISLAHKGILFLDEIPEFARSVLETLRQPLEDKAISISRASNKTTYPADFMLVATMNPCPCGYLGDPTHECKCTETQIQNYQRKLSGPLFDRIDMNITVECVKNEDLRGEISTESSEHNVVKNNITEAIERQKARYGRDGVYNSSLSSFQVSTLLKLDVAAEKLLNDASTRLSLSARSYFKTIKVAQTIADLDGSDIIKSKHIAEALVFRRR
;
A
#
# COMPACT_ATOMS: atom_id res chain seq x y z
N MET A 1 22.27 16.05 36.02
CA MET A 1 21.33 16.85 35.16
C MET A 1 20.77 15.84 34.16
N ILE A 2 19.47 15.64 34.13
CA ILE A 2 18.85 14.71 33.18
C ILE A 2 18.54 15.50 31.92
N ALA A 3 19.11 15.08 30.79
CA ALA A 3 18.80 15.60 29.47
C ALA A 3 17.61 14.85 28.88
N LYS A 4 16.69 15.53 28.21
CA LYS A 4 15.56 14.90 27.49
C LYS A 4 15.56 15.34 26.05
N ILE A 5 15.58 14.38 25.15
CA ILE A 5 15.45 14.55 23.70
C ILE A 5 14.26 13.73 23.22
N TYR A 6 13.42 14.30 22.35
CA TYR A 6 12.30 13.59 21.75
C TYR A 6 12.67 13.03 20.39
N SER A 7 12.28 11.80 20.18
CA SER A 7 12.34 11.08 18.90
C SER A 7 11.05 10.29 18.69
N ALA A 8 10.94 9.62 17.57
CA ALA A 8 9.89 8.65 17.32
C ALA A 8 10.41 7.49 16.47
N ILE A 9 9.75 6.36 16.58
CA ILE A 9 10.03 5.18 15.75
C ILE A 9 8.75 4.70 15.07
N PRO A 10 8.83 4.09 13.88
CA PRO A 10 7.68 3.45 13.26
C PRO A 10 7.23 2.26 14.12
N HIS A 11 5.93 2.18 14.37
CA HIS A 11 5.30 1.04 15.02
C HIS A 11 4.06 0.60 14.24
N GLY A 12 4.19 -0.45 13.45
CA GLY A 12 3.17 -0.83 12.48
C GLY A 12 2.93 0.26 11.44
N PHE A 13 1.67 0.59 11.17
CA PHE A 13 1.29 1.68 10.24
C PHE A 13 1.35 3.07 10.88
N ASN A 14 1.58 3.17 12.18
CA ASN A 14 1.72 4.42 12.93
C ASN A 14 3.17 4.58 13.42
N GLY A 15 3.39 5.54 14.31
CA GLY A 15 4.64 5.69 15.04
C GLY A 15 4.38 5.84 16.53
N GLU A 16 5.43 5.78 17.32
CA GLU A 16 5.41 6.03 18.75
C GLU A 16 6.55 6.95 19.17
N ILE A 17 6.25 7.90 20.08
CA ILE A 17 7.24 8.80 20.64
C ILE A 17 8.20 8.03 21.54
N VAL A 18 9.48 8.34 21.43
CA VAL A 18 10.55 7.84 22.27
C VAL A 18 11.21 9.03 22.95
N GLU A 19 11.21 9.03 24.30
CA GLU A 19 12.04 9.93 25.08
C GLU A 19 13.43 9.33 25.24
N VAL A 20 14.45 10.09 24.84
CA VAL A 20 15.86 9.74 25.02
C VAL A 20 16.38 10.54 26.20
N GLU A 21 16.51 9.90 27.37
CA GLU A 21 16.95 10.53 28.60
C GLU A 21 18.43 10.25 28.80
N GLY A 22 19.23 11.29 28.93
CA GLY A 22 20.66 11.19 29.24
C GLY A 22 20.99 11.58 30.67
N ASP A 23 21.87 10.84 31.30
CA ASP A 23 22.43 11.18 32.61
C ASP A 23 23.94 10.95 32.60
N MET A 24 24.69 11.87 33.26
CA MET A 24 26.13 11.83 33.36
C MET A 24 26.59 11.89 34.81
N ASN A 25 27.23 10.85 35.26
CA ASN A 25 27.70 10.70 36.65
C ASN A 25 29.23 10.62 36.74
N ARG A 26 29.76 10.96 37.92
CA ARG A 26 31.18 10.72 38.26
C ARG A 26 31.43 9.21 38.32
N GLY A 27 32.51 8.72 37.77
CA GLY A 27 32.89 7.31 37.80
C GLY A 27 33.85 6.96 36.65
N LEU A 28 34.20 5.69 36.52
CA LEU A 28 34.98 5.20 35.39
C LEU A 28 34.24 5.49 34.07
N PRO A 29 34.96 5.93 33.04
CA PRO A 29 34.35 6.19 31.74
C PRO A 29 33.57 4.97 31.23
N ALA A 30 32.28 5.14 30.99
CA ALA A 30 31.39 4.11 30.47
C ALA A 30 30.25 4.75 29.67
N PHE A 31 29.82 4.09 28.59
CA PHE A 31 28.66 4.51 27.80
C PHE A 31 27.65 3.38 27.77
N ASN A 32 26.52 3.55 28.45
CA ASN A 32 25.47 2.56 28.60
C ASN A 32 24.16 3.06 27.99
N ILE A 33 23.46 2.17 27.26
CA ILE A 33 22.11 2.41 26.74
C ILE A 33 21.19 1.38 27.36
N VAL A 34 20.06 1.81 27.95
CA VAL A 34 19.04 0.98 28.63
C VAL A 34 17.66 1.29 28.04
N GLY A 35 16.65 0.45 28.31
CA GLY A 35 15.28 0.61 27.79
C GLY A 35 14.98 -0.29 26.61
N MET A 36 15.05 -1.64 26.79
CA MET A 36 14.85 -2.67 25.75
C MET A 36 15.68 -2.44 24.47
N ALA A 37 16.92 -2.00 24.65
CA ALA A 37 17.87 -1.87 23.55
C ALA A 37 18.22 -3.25 22.98
N ASN A 38 17.88 -3.50 21.72
CA ASN A 38 18.28 -4.71 21.02
C ASN A 38 19.76 -4.65 20.58
N LYS A 39 20.24 -5.68 19.87
CA LYS A 39 21.62 -5.77 19.42
C LYS A 39 22.03 -4.55 18.57
N THR A 40 21.16 -4.08 17.70
CA THR A 40 21.38 -2.93 16.80
C THR A 40 21.64 -1.63 17.57
N ILE A 41 20.90 -1.39 18.65
CA ILE A 41 21.08 -0.20 19.51
C ILE A 41 22.36 -0.34 20.35
N ASN A 42 22.77 -1.55 20.74
CA ASN A 42 24.05 -1.73 21.38
C ASN A 42 25.23 -1.42 20.46
N GLU A 43 25.11 -1.70 19.17
CA GLU A 43 26.09 -1.32 18.14
C GLU A 43 26.09 0.21 17.88
N ALA A 44 25.00 0.92 18.16
CA ALA A 44 24.93 2.38 18.06
C ALA A 44 25.92 3.11 18.99
N LYS A 45 26.38 2.48 20.08
CA LYS A 45 27.36 3.09 21.00
C LYS A 45 28.63 3.52 20.31
N ASP A 46 29.19 2.63 19.49
CA ASP A 46 30.44 2.89 18.78
C ASP A 46 30.24 3.89 17.66
N ARG A 47 29.11 3.80 16.92
CA ARG A 47 28.76 4.78 15.88
C ARG A 47 28.57 6.17 16.45
N VAL A 48 27.77 6.33 17.49
CA VAL A 48 27.47 7.61 18.14
C VAL A 48 28.76 8.25 18.70
N ARG A 49 29.60 7.47 19.38
CA ARG A 49 30.85 7.96 19.92
C ARG A 49 31.78 8.47 18.81
N SER A 50 31.97 7.67 17.77
CA SER A 50 32.80 8.05 16.61
C SER A 50 32.27 9.28 15.89
N ALA A 51 30.96 9.31 15.63
CA ALA A 51 30.29 10.43 14.98
C ALA A 51 30.46 11.76 15.74
N ILE A 52 30.30 11.75 17.05
CA ILE A 52 30.49 12.93 17.90
C ILE A 52 31.95 13.44 17.79
N VAL A 53 32.93 12.55 17.96
CA VAL A 53 34.35 12.92 17.92
C VAL A 53 34.76 13.41 16.52
N ASN A 54 34.35 12.70 15.48
CA ASN A 54 34.70 13.06 14.10
C ASN A 54 33.99 14.34 13.62
N SER A 55 32.86 14.69 14.24
CA SER A 55 32.18 15.99 14.02
C SER A 55 32.84 17.16 14.77
N GLY A 56 33.94 16.93 15.51
CA GLY A 56 34.69 17.95 16.25
C GLY A 56 34.14 18.29 17.64
N PHE A 57 33.30 17.43 18.18
CA PHE A 57 32.77 17.56 19.55
C PHE A 57 33.54 16.66 20.52
N SER A 58 33.50 16.99 21.82
CA SER A 58 34.12 16.18 22.86
C SER A 58 33.17 15.10 23.36
N PHE A 59 33.63 13.84 23.42
CA PHE A 59 32.91 12.79 24.12
C PHE A 59 33.35 12.79 25.60
N PRO A 60 32.42 12.81 26.58
CA PRO A 60 32.75 12.96 27.99
C PRO A 60 33.50 11.75 28.57
N ASP A 61 34.58 12.01 29.32
CA ASP A 61 35.34 11.00 30.08
C ASP A 61 34.69 10.69 31.46
N LYS A 62 33.39 10.43 31.42
CA LYS A 62 32.55 10.12 32.58
C LYS A 62 31.63 8.95 32.29
N LYS A 63 30.92 8.47 33.30
CA LYS A 63 29.86 7.47 33.08
C LYS A 63 28.62 8.14 32.49
N VAL A 64 28.31 7.88 31.22
CA VAL A 64 27.10 8.32 30.53
C VAL A 64 26.11 7.15 30.46
N THR A 65 24.88 7.40 30.84
CA THR A 65 23.78 6.44 30.71
C THR A 65 22.64 7.08 29.90
N ILE A 66 22.21 6.42 28.85
CA ILE A 66 21.05 6.82 28.04
C ILE A 66 19.92 5.84 28.31
N ASN A 67 18.76 6.36 28.70
CA ASN A 67 17.53 5.58 28.83
C ASN A 67 16.57 5.89 27.69
N LEU A 68 16.02 4.84 27.07
CA LEU A 68 15.07 4.96 25.97
C LEU A 68 13.66 4.61 26.51
N ALA A 69 12.85 5.61 26.78
CA ALA A 69 11.48 5.44 27.28
C ALA A 69 10.43 5.49 26.14
N PRO A 70 9.32 4.73 26.23
CA PRO A 70 8.94 3.79 27.29
C PRO A 70 9.71 2.45 27.19
N ALA A 71 9.92 1.76 28.30
CA ALA A 71 10.77 0.56 28.36
C ALA A 71 10.12 -0.70 27.76
N ASP A 72 8.79 -0.73 27.62
CA ASP A 72 8.00 -1.84 27.08
C ASP A 72 7.95 -1.87 25.54
N LEU A 73 8.38 -0.79 24.90
CA LEU A 73 8.42 -0.68 23.44
C LEU A 73 9.75 -1.23 22.90
N ALA A 74 9.66 -2.23 22.01
CA ALA A 74 10.83 -2.74 21.30
C ALA A 74 11.36 -1.68 20.32
N LYS A 75 12.62 -1.26 20.52
CA LYS A 75 13.27 -0.28 19.66
C LYS A 75 14.19 -1.02 18.70
N ASP A 76 13.75 -1.08 17.44
CA ASP A 76 14.51 -1.68 16.35
C ASP A 76 15.01 -0.61 15.40
N GLY A 77 16.23 -0.78 14.89
CA GLY A 77 16.81 0.12 13.88
C GLY A 77 17.71 1.22 14.44
N SER A 78 18.24 2.03 13.55
CA SER A 78 19.23 3.08 13.80
C SER A 78 18.63 4.49 13.88
N HIS A 79 17.30 4.60 13.93
CA HIS A 79 16.56 5.89 13.97
C HIS A 79 16.98 6.77 15.16
N LEU A 80 17.45 6.16 16.24
CA LEU A 80 17.74 6.81 17.51
C LEU A 80 19.21 7.24 17.65
N ASP A 81 20.08 6.96 16.68
CA ASP A 81 21.50 7.34 16.77
C ASP A 81 21.66 8.86 16.96
N LEU A 82 20.97 9.66 16.16
CA LEU A 82 21.01 11.13 16.25
C LEU A 82 20.49 11.66 17.59
N PRO A 83 19.29 11.28 18.08
CA PRO A 83 18.81 11.75 19.39
C PRO A 83 19.68 11.26 20.56
N ILE A 84 20.31 10.08 20.47
CA ILE A 84 21.30 9.62 21.45
C ILE A 84 22.52 10.53 21.46
N ALA A 85 23.06 10.89 20.26
CA ALA A 85 24.19 11.81 20.15
C ALA A 85 23.87 13.19 20.75
N LEU A 86 22.70 13.74 20.43
CA LEU A 86 22.26 15.02 20.99
C LEU A 86 22.09 14.98 22.50
N SER A 87 21.60 13.86 23.05
CA SER A 87 21.49 13.66 24.50
C SER A 87 22.88 13.67 25.18
N VAL A 88 23.91 13.07 24.52
CA VAL A 88 25.29 13.13 25.01
C VAL A 88 25.84 14.57 24.98
N LEU A 89 25.59 15.34 23.91
CA LEU A 89 26.00 16.74 23.80
C LEU A 89 25.32 17.63 24.84
N LEU A 90 24.06 17.33 25.17
CA LEU A 90 23.29 18.06 26.16
C LEU A 90 23.81 17.80 27.59
N VAL A 91 24.03 16.53 28.01
CA VAL A 91 24.54 16.20 29.34
C VAL A 91 26.00 16.65 29.53
N SER A 92 26.79 16.77 28.46
CA SER A 92 28.15 17.30 28.49
C SER A 92 28.21 18.83 28.49
N GLY A 93 27.07 19.52 28.37
CA GLY A 93 27.00 20.98 28.39
C GLY A 93 27.39 21.64 27.06
N GLN A 94 27.58 20.89 26.00
CA GLN A 94 27.87 21.42 24.66
C GLN A 94 26.60 21.97 23.96
N LEU A 95 25.43 21.45 24.33
CA LEU A 95 24.09 21.99 24.01
C LEU A 95 23.38 22.41 25.29
N VAL A 96 22.34 23.23 25.21
CA VAL A 96 21.46 23.62 26.31
C VAL A 96 20.01 23.18 26.04
N GLU A 97 19.21 23.02 27.10
CA GLU A 97 17.83 22.49 27.01
C GLU A 97 16.94 23.31 26.07
N LEU A 98 17.10 24.64 26.03
CA LEU A 98 16.34 25.53 25.14
C LEU A 98 16.57 25.23 23.65
N ASP A 99 17.73 24.67 23.30
CA ASP A 99 18.06 24.33 21.92
C ASP A 99 17.25 23.13 21.38
N VAL A 100 16.65 22.33 22.26
CA VAL A 100 16.01 21.04 21.91
C VAL A 100 14.54 20.96 22.33
N LYS A 101 14.05 21.95 23.08
CA LYS A 101 12.68 21.95 23.60
C LYS A 101 11.63 22.00 22.48
N ASP A 102 10.57 21.21 22.61
CA ASP A 102 9.46 21.10 21.65
C ASP A 102 9.90 20.68 20.24
N ARG A 103 11.06 20.02 20.13
CA ARG A 103 11.68 19.56 18.89
C ARG A 103 11.85 18.06 18.89
N LEU A 104 11.65 17.45 17.71
CA LEU A 104 11.88 16.02 17.51
C LEU A 104 13.04 15.81 16.55
N PHE A 105 13.90 14.83 16.86
CA PHE A 105 15.10 14.50 16.09
C PHE A 105 15.10 13.04 15.71
N VAL A 106 15.46 12.75 14.45
CA VAL A 106 15.55 11.38 13.93
C VAL A 106 16.65 11.28 12.89
N GLY A 107 17.42 10.19 12.92
CA GLY A 107 18.46 9.92 11.93
C GLY A 107 19.41 8.83 12.36
N GLU A 108 19.91 8.08 11.39
CA GLU A 108 21.03 7.17 11.57
C GLU A 108 22.33 7.93 11.42
N LEU A 109 23.34 7.61 12.22
CA LEU A 109 24.66 8.23 12.12
C LEU A 109 25.66 7.31 11.44
N SER A 110 26.42 7.87 10.50
CA SER A 110 27.69 7.28 10.05
C SER A 110 28.83 7.64 11.02
N LEU A 111 29.96 6.96 10.89
CA LEU A 111 31.11 7.17 11.78
C LEU A 111 31.75 8.57 11.64
N ASP A 112 31.56 9.24 10.49
CA ASP A 112 32.03 10.60 10.23
C ASP A 112 31.04 11.70 10.63
N GLY A 113 29.85 11.33 11.15
CA GLY A 113 28.83 12.25 11.62
C GLY A 113 27.79 12.65 10.57
N GLU A 114 27.80 12.06 9.35
CA GLU A 114 26.72 12.22 8.37
C GLU A 114 25.43 11.61 8.92
N ILE A 115 24.30 12.29 8.69
CA ILE A 115 22.96 11.83 9.07
C ILE A 115 22.31 11.12 7.87
N ARG A 116 22.17 9.80 7.99
CA ARG A 116 21.64 8.91 6.95
C ARG A 116 20.12 8.79 7.00
N PRO A 117 19.47 8.51 5.87
CA PRO A 117 18.03 8.35 5.79
C PRO A 117 17.53 7.17 6.63
N VAL A 118 16.32 7.33 7.16
CA VAL A 118 15.64 6.34 7.99
C VAL A 118 14.35 5.90 7.33
N ARG A 119 13.87 4.70 7.68
CA ARG A 119 12.59 4.15 7.22
C ARG A 119 11.43 4.72 8.03
N GLY A 120 10.24 4.78 7.41
CA GLY A 120 9.02 5.20 8.10
C GLY A 120 9.02 6.67 8.53
N ILE A 121 9.72 7.54 7.80
CA ILE A 121 9.82 8.96 8.14
C ILE A 121 8.44 9.65 8.22
N ILE A 122 7.50 9.29 7.35
CA ILE A 122 6.15 9.83 7.35
C ILE A 122 5.43 9.51 8.67
N ASN A 123 5.55 8.26 9.15
CA ASN A 123 4.97 7.82 10.43
C ASN A 123 5.53 8.63 11.60
N ILE A 124 6.86 8.84 11.60
CA ILE A 124 7.55 9.61 12.62
C ILE A 124 7.03 11.04 12.66
N ILE A 125 6.86 11.69 11.50
CA ILE A 125 6.41 13.08 11.42
C ILE A 125 4.93 13.22 11.80
N GLU A 126 4.07 12.30 11.37
CA GLU A 126 2.66 12.29 11.81
C GLU A 126 2.56 12.18 13.34
N THR A 127 3.33 11.25 13.92
CA THR A 127 3.38 11.06 15.38
C THR A 127 3.91 12.32 16.08
N ALA A 128 4.94 12.96 15.53
CA ALA A 128 5.46 14.22 16.05
C ALA A 128 4.41 15.33 16.02
N LYS A 129 3.64 15.45 14.93
CA LYS A 129 2.55 16.41 14.78
C LYS A 129 1.43 16.15 15.78
N GLU A 130 1.01 14.91 15.97
CA GLU A 130 -0.02 14.50 16.94
C GLU A 130 0.43 14.76 18.39
N ALA A 131 1.72 14.59 18.67
CA ALA A 131 2.31 14.91 19.97
C ALA A 131 2.53 16.43 20.21
N GLY A 132 2.18 17.27 19.23
CA GLY A 132 2.28 18.74 19.35
C GLY A 132 3.70 19.30 19.24
N MET A 133 4.63 18.53 18.62
CA MET A 133 5.98 19.03 18.34
C MET A 133 5.93 20.18 17.34
N LYS A 134 6.73 21.23 17.58
CA LYS A 134 6.74 22.43 16.73
C LYS A 134 7.67 22.27 15.53
N GLU A 135 8.78 21.61 15.74
CA GLU A 135 9.86 21.42 14.74
C GLU A 135 10.34 19.98 14.74
N VAL A 136 10.60 19.45 13.54
CA VAL A 136 11.14 18.10 13.34
C VAL A 136 12.40 18.19 12.49
N PHE A 137 13.49 17.61 12.97
CA PHE A 137 14.77 17.52 12.25
C PHE A 137 14.96 16.13 11.69
N VAL A 138 15.08 16.04 10.37
CA VAL A 138 15.14 14.78 9.63
C VAL A 138 16.38 14.75 8.73
N PRO A 139 16.87 13.57 8.31
CA PRO A 139 17.90 13.48 7.29
C PRO A 139 17.48 14.20 6.00
N VAL A 140 18.35 14.96 5.37
CA VAL A 140 18.04 15.73 4.14
C VAL A 140 17.48 14.84 3.03
N LYS A 141 17.93 13.58 2.92
CA LYS A 141 17.43 12.62 1.93
C LYS A 141 15.98 12.18 2.19
N ASN A 142 15.48 12.27 3.43
CA ASN A 142 14.09 12.00 3.75
C ASN A 142 13.17 13.22 3.53
N LEU A 143 13.74 14.40 3.27
CA LEU A 143 12.96 15.63 3.17
C LEU A 143 11.85 15.60 2.11
N PRO A 144 12.03 14.99 0.91
CA PRO A 144 10.93 14.86 -0.06
C PRO A 144 9.71 14.11 0.47
N GLN A 145 9.91 12.98 1.17
CA GLN A 145 8.81 12.25 1.82
C GLN A 145 8.20 13.04 2.99
N ALA A 146 9.08 13.70 3.77
CA ALA A 146 8.69 14.51 4.91
C ALA A 146 7.79 15.70 4.50
N ALA A 147 8.06 16.32 3.36
CA ALA A 147 7.30 17.45 2.82
C ALA A 147 5.83 17.12 2.47
N LEU A 148 5.46 15.84 2.39
CA LEU A 148 4.06 15.43 2.23
C LEU A 148 3.19 15.76 3.45
N ILE A 149 3.79 15.91 4.63
CA ILE A 149 3.07 16.20 5.87
C ILE A 149 3.10 17.70 6.15
N THR A 150 1.94 18.29 6.24
CA THR A 150 1.75 19.71 6.53
C THR A 150 1.39 19.95 8.00
N GLY A 151 1.62 21.16 8.51
CA GLY A 151 1.20 21.59 9.85
C GLY A 151 2.26 21.41 10.94
N VAL A 152 3.48 21.02 10.59
CA VAL A 152 4.67 21.03 11.44
C VAL A 152 5.85 21.56 10.62
N LYS A 153 6.79 22.27 11.25
CA LYS A 153 8.01 22.72 10.57
C LYS A 153 9.02 21.59 10.51
N ILE A 154 9.50 21.25 9.31
CA ILE A 154 10.41 20.15 9.09
C ILE A 154 11.69 20.68 8.46
N TYR A 155 12.81 20.33 9.06
CA TYR A 155 14.15 20.76 8.64
C TYR A 155 15.00 19.55 8.21
N GLY A 156 15.57 19.61 7.01
CA GLY A 156 16.52 18.63 6.52
C GLY A 156 17.93 18.95 7.01
N VAL A 157 18.63 17.96 7.56
CA VAL A 157 20.00 18.09 8.06
C VAL A 157 20.92 17.03 7.47
N LYS A 158 22.18 17.41 7.19
CA LYS A 158 23.17 16.52 6.56
C LYS A 158 24.06 15.83 7.57
N ASP A 159 24.50 16.56 8.60
CA ASP A 159 25.45 16.09 9.60
C ASP A 159 25.22 16.73 10.98
N ILE A 160 25.84 16.19 12.01
CA ILE A 160 25.72 16.69 13.40
C ILE A 160 26.20 18.14 13.52
N ARG A 161 27.21 18.57 12.76
CA ARG A 161 27.75 19.93 12.84
C ARG A 161 26.77 20.95 12.27
N GLU A 162 26.17 20.66 11.11
CA GLU A 162 25.12 21.50 10.51
C GLU A 162 23.94 21.64 11.49
N LEU A 163 23.47 20.52 12.07
CA LEU A 163 22.41 20.53 13.06
C LEU A 163 22.76 21.36 14.28
N TYR A 164 23.97 21.23 14.82
CA TYR A 164 24.42 22.01 15.97
C TYR A 164 24.41 23.53 15.67
N LEU A 165 24.90 23.94 14.50
CA LEU A 165 24.90 25.36 14.09
C LEU A 165 23.48 25.87 13.90
N ALA A 166 22.57 25.04 13.33
CA ALA A 166 21.17 25.39 13.18
C ALA A 166 20.47 25.59 14.52
N LEU A 167 20.71 24.69 15.50
CA LEU A 167 20.17 24.81 16.84
C LEU A 167 20.65 26.06 17.59
N LYS A 168 21.85 26.54 17.26
CA LYS A 168 22.41 27.82 17.77
C LYS A 168 21.97 29.06 16.96
N ASN A 169 21.05 28.89 15.98
CA ASN A 169 20.64 29.95 15.05
C ASN A 169 21.81 30.57 14.24
N GLN A 170 22.87 29.82 14.00
CA GLN A 170 24.03 30.21 13.22
C GLN A 170 24.02 29.69 11.78
N HIS A 171 23.04 28.84 11.44
CA HIS A 171 22.83 28.28 10.14
C HIS A 171 21.33 28.08 9.85
N VAL A 172 20.96 28.16 8.59
CA VAL A 172 19.57 27.89 8.13
C VAL A 172 19.55 26.56 7.39
N CYS A 173 18.85 25.59 7.95
CA CYS A 173 18.61 24.30 7.29
C CYS A 173 17.55 24.44 6.20
N ILE A 174 17.57 23.53 5.23
CA ILE A 174 16.53 23.42 4.19
C ILE A 174 15.21 23.07 4.88
N CYS A 175 14.19 23.91 4.70
CA CYS A 175 12.86 23.66 5.21
C CYS A 175 12.03 22.83 4.19
N SER A 176 11.10 22.01 4.67
CA SER A 176 10.18 21.28 3.78
C SER A 176 9.34 22.19 2.90
N GLY A 177 9.08 23.42 3.32
CA GLY A 177 8.39 24.43 2.50
C GLY A 177 9.17 24.90 1.28
N ASP A 178 10.50 24.72 1.26
CA ASP A 178 11.38 25.09 0.16
C ASP A 178 11.55 23.94 -0.85
N VAL A 179 11.02 22.76 -0.55
CA VAL A 179 11.06 21.58 -1.41
C VAL A 179 9.72 21.46 -2.13
N GLU A 180 9.74 21.63 -3.45
CA GLU A 180 8.57 21.26 -4.25
C GLU A 180 8.34 19.76 -4.10
N ALA A 181 7.31 19.40 -3.34
CA ALA A 181 6.84 18.02 -3.32
C ALA A 181 6.45 17.65 -4.75
N PRO A 182 7.01 16.59 -5.36
CA PRO A 182 6.71 16.22 -6.75
C PRO A 182 5.30 15.62 -6.85
N LEU A 183 4.29 16.43 -6.49
CA LEU A 183 2.86 16.08 -6.55
C LEU A 183 2.36 15.88 -8.00
N ARG A 184 3.19 16.18 -8.99
CA ARG A 184 2.91 15.99 -10.42
C ARG A 184 4.09 15.32 -11.11
N ALA A 185 4.41 14.08 -10.74
CA ALA A 185 5.21 13.26 -11.63
C ALA A 185 4.40 13.05 -12.91
N LYS A 186 4.97 13.41 -14.07
CA LYS A 186 4.41 13.00 -15.36
C LYS A 186 4.41 11.47 -15.35
N ILE A 187 3.22 10.89 -15.27
CA ILE A 187 3.04 9.43 -15.34
C ILE A 187 3.43 9.05 -16.76
N SER A 188 4.65 8.58 -16.94
CA SER A 188 4.98 7.82 -18.12
C SER A 188 4.22 6.49 -17.96
N VAL A 189 3.23 6.26 -18.81
CA VAL A 189 2.54 4.97 -18.90
C VAL A 189 3.57 3.92 -19.29
N SER A 190 4.21 3.30 -18.31
CA SER A 190 5.13 2.20 -18.53
C SER A 190 4.32 0.89 -18.44
N GLY A 191 4.20 0.19 -19.56
CA GLY A 191 3.52 -1.10 -19.59
C GLY A 191 2.45 -1.22 -20.68
N PRO A 192 1.77 -2.37 -20.75
CA PRO A 192 0.75 -2.62 -21.77
C PRO A 192 -0.49 -1.74 -21.56
N ILE A 193 -1.07 -1.28 -22.67
CA ILE A 193 -2.34 -0.55 -22.76
C ILE A 193 -3.36 -1.41 -23.49
N LEU A 194 -4.65 -1.01 -23.48
CA LEU A 194 -5.71 -1.78 -24.15
C LEU A 194 -5.48 -1.95 -25.63
N ASP A 195 -4.91 -0.95 -26.31
CA ASP A 195 -4.60 -1.00 -27.74
C ASP A 195 -3.60 -2.12 -28.12
N HIS A 196 -2.82 -2.61 -27.15
CA HIS A 196 -1.92 -3.77 -27.34
C HIS A 196 -2.65 -5.11 -27.27
N ILE A 197 -3.93 -5.11 -26.84
CA ILE A 197 -4.73 -6.33 -26.69
C ILE A 197 -5.64 -6.47 -27.91
N ARG A 198 -5.41 -7.53 -28.67
CA ARG A 198 -6.19 -7.81 -29.87
C ARG A 198 -7.44 -8.60 -29.55
N GLY A 199 -8.57 -8.23 -30.14
CA GLY A 199 -9.86 -8.85 -29.86
C GLY A 199 -10.21 -8.73 -28.37
N GLN A 200 -10.82 -9.77 -27.80
CA GLN A 200 -11.15 -9.84 -26.35
C GLN A 200 -12.08 -8.71 -25.87
N GLU A 201 -13.00 -8.25 -26.69
CA GLU A 201 -13.87 -7.08 -26.40
C GLU A 201 -14.64 -7.24 -25.10
N LEU A 202 -15.18 -8.46 -24.83
CA LEU A 202 -15.85 -8.75 -23.56
C LEU A 202 -14.91 -8.62 -22.37
N ALA A 203 -13.66 -9.05 -22.50
CA ALA A 203 -12.66 -8.96 -21.43
C ALA A 203 -12.21 -7.51 -21.20
N LYS A 204 -11.98 -6.74 -22.26
CA LYS A 204 -11.68 -5.30 -22.16
C LYS A 204 -12.83 -4.55 -21.46
N ARG A 205 -14.09 -4.81 -21.86
CA ARG A 205 -15.28 -4.25 -21.21
C ARG A 205 -15.38 -4.65 -19.75
N ALA A 206 -15.14 -5.93 -19.41
CA ALA A 206 -15.13 -6.41 -18.05
C ALA A 206 -14.05 -5.73 -17.19
N MET A 207 -12.85 -5.51 -17.76
CA MET A 207 -11.77 -4.79 -17.06
C MET A 207 -12.14 -3.33 -16.82
N ALA A 208 -12.77 -2.65 -17.80
CA ALA A 208 -13.25 -1.29 -17.62
C ALA A 208 -14.28 -1.19 -16.47
N ILE A 209 -15.22 -2.13 -16.39
CA ILE A 209 -16.22 -2.21 -15.33
C ILE A 209 -15.52 -2.50 -13.98
N ALA A 210 -14.61 -3.46 -13.96
CA ALA A 210 -13.89 -3.84 -12.74
C ALA A 210 -13.07 -2.66 -12.18
N VAL A 211 -12.36 -1.92 -13.03
CA VAL A 211 -11.60 -0.73 -12.63
C VAL A 211 -12.52 0.41 -12.18
N ALA A 212 -13.56 0.72 -12.95
CA ALA A 212 -14.48 1.82 -12.63
C ALA A 212 -15.20 1.63 -11.29
N GLY A 213 -15.57 0.39 -10.95
CA GLY A 213 -16.27 0.06 -9.70
C GLY A 213 -15.36 -0.49 -8.60
N HIS A 214 -14.06 -0.63 -8.85
CA HIS A 214 -13.10 -1.31 -7.96
C HIS A 214 -13.55 -2.74 -7.60
N HIS A 215 -14.07 -3.48 -8.61
CA HIS A 215 -14.56 -4.85 -8.44
C HIS A 215 -13.45 -5.88 -8.54
N ASN A 216 -13.47 -6.89 -7.66
CA ASN A 216 -12.57 -8.03 -7.76
C ASN A 216 -12.97 -8.91 -8.94
N ILE A 217 -12.01 -9.31 -9.78
CA ILE A 217 -12.25 -10.05 -11.01
C ILE A 217 -11.39 -11.31 -11.12
N LEU A 218 -12.01 -12.40 -11.59
CA LEU A 218 -11.35 -13.64 -11.95
C LEU A 218 -11.43 -13.86 -13.46
N ILE A 219 -10.29 -14.07 -14.10
CA ILE A 219 -10.15 -14.31 -15.52
C ILE A 219 -9.78 -15.77 -15.72
N SER A 220 -10.67 -16.56 -16.31
CA SER A 220 -10.45 -17.96 -16.67
C SER A 220 -10.17 -18.10 -18.17
N GLY A 221 -9.26 -18.98 -18.56
CA GLY A 221 -8.99 -19.25 -19.96
C GLY A 221 -7.74 -20.09 -20.20
N PRO A 222 -7.53 -20.57 -21.43
CA PRO A 222 -6.37 -21.41 -21.75
C PRO A 222 -5.06 -20.64 -21.64
N PRO A 223 -3.91 -21.33 -21.57
CA PRO A 223 -2.60 -20.72 -21.66
C PRO A 223 -2.47 -19.88 -22.94
N GLY A 224 -1.77 -18.77 -22.90
CA GLY A 224 -1.59 -17.90 -24.06
C GLY A 224 -2.78 -17.00 -24.44
N ALA A 225 -3.90 -17.04 -23.73
CA ALA A 225 -5.07 -16.19 -24.01
C ALA A 225 -4.90 -14.70 -23.63
N GLY A 226 -3.72 -14.27 -23.19
CA GLY A 226 -3.45 -12.86 -22.86
C GLY A 226 -3.94 -12.41 -21.49
N LYS A 227 -4.26 -13.32 -20.56
CA LYS A 227 -4.78 -13.00 -19.22
C LYS A 227 -3.89 -12.03 -18.42
N THR A 228 -2.59 -12.29 -18.40
CA THR A 228 -1.59 -11.44 -17.72
C THR A 228 -1.48 -10.05 -18.36
N LEU A 229 -1.60 -9.98 -19.70
CA LEU A 229 -1.58 -8.73 -20.45
C LEU A 229 -2.81 -7.86 -20.09
N LEU A 230 -3.99 -8.49 -20.01
CA LEU A 230 -5.22 -7.83 -19.55
C LEU A 230 -5.08 -7.27 -18.13
N ALA A 231 -4.52 -8.05 -17.21
CA ALA A 231 -4.30 -7.61 -15.83
C ALA A 231 -3.35 -6.40 -15.74
N LYS A 232 -2.25 -6.41 -16.51
CA LYS A 232 -1.30 -5.30 -16.56
C LYS A 232 -1.90 -4.05 -17.23
N ALA A 233 -2.71 -4.22 -18.26
CA ALA A 233 -3.42 -3.10 -18.89
C ALA A 233 -4.43 -2.44 -17.93
N ALA A 234 -5.07 -3.23 -17.03
CA ALA A 234 -5.97 -2.68 -16.01
C ALA A 234 -5.28 -1.71 -15.05
N ALA A 235 -4.00 -1.95 -14.72
CA ALA A 235 -3.24 -1.04 -13.85
C ALA A 235 -3.11 0.37 -14.45
N ASN A 236 -2.98 0.47 -15.77
CA ASN A 236 -2.89 1.73 -16.49
C ASN A 236 -4.26 2.45 -16.68
N LEU A 237 -5.35 1.72 -16.44
CA LEU A 237 -6.72 2.28 -16.44
C LEU A 237 -7.12 2.87 -15.09
N LEU A 238 -6.42 2.52 -14.00
CA LEU A 238 -6.72 3.08 -12.68
C LEU A 238 -6.57 4.61 -12.70
N PRO A 239 -7.43 5.36 -11.96
CA PRO A 239 -7.30 6.79 -11.82
C PRO A 239 -6.00 7.15 -11.11
N ASP A 240 -5.53 8.38 -11.31
CA ASP A 240 -4.35 8.90 -10.63
C ASP A 240 -4.56 8.91 -9.11
N LEU A 241 -3.46 8.85 -8.36
CA LEU A 241 -3.50 8.87 -6.89
C LEU A 241 -3.91 10.25 -6.38
N SER A 242 -4.78 10.28 -5.38
CA SER A 242 -4.99 11.48 -4.57
C SER A 242 -3.79 11.74 -3.66
N PRO A 243 -3.57 12.97 -3.18
CA PRO A 243 -2.48 13.27 -2.24
C PRO A 243 -2.50 12.40 -0.97
N SER A 244 -3.67 12.10 -0.43
CA SER A 244 -3.81 11.22 0.73
C SER A 244 -3.43 9.77 0.43
N GLU A 245 -3.82 9.25 -0.75
CA GLU A 245 -3.43 7.91 -1.19
C GLU A 245 -1.91 7.80 -1.43
N MET A 246 -1.27 8.86 -1.97
CA MET A 246 0.19 8.92 -2.13
C MET A 246 0.91 8.81 -0.77
N ILE A 247 0.39 9.51 0.25
CA ILE A 247 0.94 9.45 1.61
C ILE A 247 0.84 8.02 2.14
N ASP A 248 -0.34 7.40 2.10
CA ASP A 248 -0.56 6.05 2.62
C ASP A 248 0.34 5.00 1.95
N ILE A 249 0.47 5.05 0.62
CA ILE A 249 1.31 4.12 -0.14
C ILE A 249 2.79 4.37 0.15
N THR A 250 3.24 5.64 0.13
CA THR A 250 4.64 5.99 0.42
C THR A 250 5.03 5.54 1.83
N LYS A 251 4.12 5.71 2.79
CA LYS A 251 4.25 5.26 4.18
C LYS A 251 4.47 3.74 4.26
N LEU A 252 3.65 2.93 3.58
CA LEU A 252 3.80 1.48 3.51
C LEU A 252 5.13 1.07 2.89
N TYR A 253 5.52 1.68 1.78
CA TYR A 253 6.76 1.37 1.05
C TYR A 253 8.00 1.78 1.85
N SER A 254 7.93 2.89 2.57
CA SER A 254 9.00 3.35 3.47
C SER A 254 9.21 2.39 4.64
N ILE A 255 8.12 1.93 5.30
CA ILE A 255 8.18 0.93 6.37
C ILE A 255 8.77 -0.39 5.86
N ALA A 256 8.31 -0.85 4.68
CA ALA A 256 8.82 -2.07 4.05
C ALA A 256 10.29 -1.96 3.61
N GLY A 257 10.87 -0.76 3.62
CA GLY A 257 12.25 -0.50 3.16
C GLY A 257 12.43 -0.62 1.65
N ILE A 258 11.35 -0.51 0.88
CA ILE A 258 11.37 -0.54 -0.60
C ILE A 258 11.80 0.83 -1.14
N SER A 259 11.32 1.92 -0.52
CA SER A 259 11.73 3.29 -0.83
C SER A 259 11.90 4.08 0.46
N THR A 260 13.04 4.77 0.61
CA THR A 260 13.35 5.59 1.79
C THR A 260 13.40 7.09 1.48
N ASP A 261 13.51 7.48 0.23
CA ASP A 261 13.75 8.84 -0.24
C ASP A 261 12.78 9.29 -1.34
N GLU A 262 12.15 8.37 -2.06
CA GLU A 262 11.24 8.68 -3.15
C GLU A 262 9.76 8.60 -2.71
N ILE A 263 8.93 9.46 -3.30
CA ILE A 263 7.47 9.44 -3.16
C ILE A 263 6.88 8.48 -4.20
N VAL A 264 5.98 7.62 -3.77
CA VAL A 264 5.23 6.74 -4.69
C VAL A 264 4.10 7.53 -5.34
N THR A 265 4.25 7.80 -6.63
CA THR A 265 3.30 8.63 -7.42
C THR A 265 2.38 7.81 -8.32
N HIS A 266 2.55 6.50 -8.36
CA HIS A 266 1.74 5.59 -9.18
C HIS A 266 1.07 4.51 -8.34
N ARG A 267 -0.07 4.02 -8.83
CA ARG A 267 -0.78 2.94 -8.12
C ARG A 267 0.03 1.65 -8.14
N PRO A 268 0.16 0.97 -6.99
CA PRO A 268 0.87 -0.29 -6.92
C PRO A 268 0.25 -1.37 -7.80
N PHE A 269 1.11 -2.10 -8.50
CA PHE A 269 0.77 -3.38 -9.12
C PHE A 269 1.67 -4.44 -8.53
N ARG A 270 1.09 -5.31 -7.68
CA ARG A 270 1.85 -6.35 -6.98
C ARG A 270 1.50 -7.71 -7.57
N GLU A 271 2.52 -8.41 -8.04
CA GLU A 271 2.42 -9.72 -8.72
C GLU A 271 3.30 -10.75 -7.97
N PRO A 272 2.87 -11.23 -6.79
CA PRO A 272 3.63 -12.22 -6.07
C PRO A 272 3.59 -13.56 -6.81
N HIS A 273 4.73 -14.23 -6.88
CA HIS A 273 4.78 -15.58 -7.44
C HIS A 273 4.05 -16.58 -6.53
N HIS A 274 3.38 -17.59 -7.08
CA HIS A 274 2.62 -18.58 -6.31
C HIS A 274 3.48 -19.40 -5.31
N THR A 275 4.81 -19.47 -5.51
CA THR A 275 5.76 -20.11 -4.59
C THR A 275 6.24 -19.18 -3.47
N ALA A 276 5.81 -17.92 -3.44
CA ALA A 276 6.20 -16.99 -2.38
C ALA A 276 5.72 -17.48 -1.01
N SER A 277 6.52 -17.23 0.03
CA SER A 277 6.16 -17.66 1.38
C SER A 277 4.92 -16.92 1.89
N SER A 278 4.15 -17.55 2.77
CA SER A 278 2.99 -16.90 3.42
C SER A 278 3.39 -15.60 4.12
N VAL A 279 4.58 -15.54 4.72
CA VAL A 279 5.09 -14.32 5.38
C VAL A 279 5.36 -13.20 4.36
N SER A 280 5.87 -13.52 3.18
CA SER A 280 6.08 -12.52 2.12
C SER A 280 4.75 -11.94 1.63
N ILE A 281 3.72 -12.78 1.48
CA ILE A 281 2.41 -12.36 0.95
C ILE A 281 1.59 -11.62 2.01
N ILE A 282 1.50 -12.16 3.22
CA ILE A 282 0.66 -11.65 4.31
C ILE A 282 1.37 -10.52 5.05
N GLY A 283 2.66 -10.66 5.21
CA GLY A 283 3.49 -9.88 6.12
C GLY A 283 3.85 -10.66 7.39
N GLY A 284 4.72 -10.10 8.18
CA GLY A 284 5.20 -10.72 9.41
C GLY A 284 6.71 -10.58 9.61
N GLY A 285 7.36 -11.65 10.02
CA GLY A 285 8.78 -11.60 10.34
C GLY A 285 9.05 -11.02 11.74
N ALA A 286 10.30 -10.79 12.14
CA ALA A 286 10.67 -10.32 13.50
C ALA A 286 10.08 -8.94 13.82
N SER A 287 9.98 -8.06 12.85
CA SER A 287 9.50 -6.68 12.97
C SER A 287 8.06 -6.49 12.47
N ALA A 288 7.28 -7.58 12.30
CA ALA A 288 5.89 -7.56 11.81
C ALA A 288 5.70 -6.70 10.53
N MET A 289 6.60 -6.82 9.56
CA MET A 289 6.62 -6.01 8.33
C MET A 289 5.39 -6.25 7.44
N PRO A 290 4.95 -5.25 6.64
CA PRO A 290 3.88 -5.42 5.68
C PRO A 290 4.29 -6.39 4.57
N GLY A 291 3.33 -7.23 4.09
CA GLY A 291 3.52 -8.12 2.95
C GLY A 291 2.91 -7.57 1.66
N GLU A 292 2.95 -8.38 0.59
CA GLU A 292 2.46 -8.01 -0.75
C GLU A 292 0.99 -7.56 -0.75
N ILE A 293 0.16 -8.12 0.14
CA ILE A 293 -1.25 -7.73 0.32
C ILE A 293 -1.35 -6.26 0.74
N SER A 294 -0.54 -5.84 1.72
CA SER A 294 -0.52 -4.44 2.18
C SER A 294 0.16 -3.53 1.15
N LEU A 295 1.22 -4.01 0.50
CA LEU A 295 1.94 -3.26 -0.54
C LEU A 295 1.10 -3.03 -1.80
N ALA A 296 0.03 -3.81 -2.00
CA ALA A 296 -0.95 -3.58 -3.06
C ALA A 296 -2.00 -2.52 -2.72
N HIS A 297 -1.95 -1.92 -1.52
CA HIS A 297 -2.93 -0.93 -1.07
C HIS A 297 -3.13 0.20 -2.09
N LYS A 298 -4.41 0.52 -2.37
CA LYS A 298 -4.85 1.50 -3.40
C LYS A 298 -4.42 1.17 -4.83
N GLY A 299 -4.02 -0.06 -5.09
CA GLY A 299 -3.61 -0.56 -6.39
C GLY A 299 -4.23 -1.91 -6.73
N ILE A 300 -3.48 -2.75 -7.42
CA ILE A 300 -3.89 -4.10 -7.83
C ILE A 300 -3.01 -5.15 -7.15
N LEU A 301 -3.65 -6.14 -6.54
CA LEU A 301 -3.03 -7.41 -6.23
C LEU A 301 -3.36 -8.40 -7.35
N PHE A 302 -2.35 -8.74 -8.15
CA PHE A 302 -2.49 -9.68 -9.24
C PHE A 302 -2.01 -11.07 -8.81
N LEU A 303 -2.90 -12.05 -8.84
CA LEU A 303 -2.59 -13.45 -8.54
C LEU A 303 -2.71 -14.29 -9.82
N ASP A 304 -1.59 -14.51 -10.49
CA ASP A 304 -1.55 -15.37 -11.64
C ASP A 304 -1.62 -16.85 -11.20
N GLU A 305 -2.41 -17.64 -11.92
CA GLU A 305 -2.65 -19.05 -11.58
C GLU A 305 -3.08 -19.24 -10.11
N ILE A 306 -4.09 -18.50 -9.68
CA ILE A 306 -4.55 -18.48 -8.28
C ILE A 306 -4.74 -19.87 -7.65
N PRO A 307 -5.16 -20.97 -8.36
CA PRO A 307 -5.26 -22.31 -7.77
C PRO A 307 -3.91 -22.94 -7.39
N GLU A 308 -2.78 -22.36 -7.82
CA GLU A 308 -1.45 -22.88 -7.48
C GLU A 308 -0.89 -22.28 -6.17
N PHE A 309 -1.51 -21.24 -5.64
CA PHE A 309 -1.16 -20.71 -4.34
C PHE A 309 -1.52 -21.67 -3.19
N ALA A 310 -0.71 -21.66 -2.14
CA ALA A 310 -1.00 -22.43 -0.94
C ALA A 310 -2.36 -22.05 -0.36
N ARG A 311 -3.15 -23.04 0.05
CA ARG A 311 -4.51 -22.83 0.61
C ARG A 311 -4.51 -21.87 1.79
N SER A 312 -3.48 -21.92 2.63
CA SER A 312 -3.33 -21.00 3.77
C SER A 312 -3.25 -19.54 3.34
N VAL A 313 -2.54 -19.24 2.23
CA VAL A 313 -2.46 -17.89 1.66
C VAL A 313 -3.81 -17.44 1.13
N LEU A 314 -4.51 -18.31 0.36
CA LEU A 314 -5.83 -17.98 -0.18
C LEU A 314 -6.88 -17.71 0.90
N GLU A 315 -6.84 -18.45 1.99
CA GLU A 315 -7.76 -18.24 3.12
C GLU A 315 -7.52 -16.92 3.84
N THR A 316 -6.26 -16.45 3.92
CA THR A 316 -5.95 -15.16 4.55
C THR A 316 -6.38 -13.95 3.74
N LEU A 317 -6.61 -14.09 2.43
CA LEU A 317 -7.17 -13.02 1.59
C LEU A 317 -8.62 -12.65 1.97
N ARG A 318 -9.32 -13.51 2.71
CA ARG A 318 -10.72 -13.26 3.08
C ARG A 318 -10.88 -12.00 3.91
N GLN A 319 -10.00 -11.78 4.89
CA GLN A 319 -10.06 -10.62 5.76
C GLN A 319 -9.81 -9.31 4.98
N PRO A 320 -8.69 -9.12 4.26
CA PRO A 320 -8.44 -7.86 3.56
C PRO A 320 -9.46 -7.55 2.45
N LEU A 321 -10.04 -8.56 1.81
CA LEU A 321 -11.10 -8.36 0.82
C LEU A 321 -12.44 -7.87 1.42
N GLU A 322 -12.67 -8.06 2.73
CA GLU A 322 -13.84 -7.53 3.44
C GLU A 322 -13.51 -6.28 4.24
N ASP A 323 -12.48 -6.35 5.09
CA ASP A 323 -12.16 -5.33 6.07
C ASP A 323 -11.23 -4.24 5.52
N LYS A 324 -10.67 -4.43 4.31
CA LYS A 324 -9.67 -3.55 3.68
C LYS A 324 -8.44 -3.32 4.55
N ALA A 325 -8.17 -4.26 5.44
CA ALA A 325 -7.06 -4.26 6.37
C ALA A 325 -6.58 -5.69 6.65
N ILE A 326 -5.32 -5.83 6.99
CA ILE A 326 -4.73 -7.10 7.41
C ILE A 326 -4.09 -6.95 8.78
N SER A 327 -4.43 -7.87 9.70
CA SER A 327 -3.88 -7.89 11.05
C SER A 327 -2.83 -8.99 11.18
N ILE A 328 -1.62 -8.59 11.57
CA ILE A 328 -0.51 -9.48 11.86
C ILE A 328 -0.41 -9.60 13.38
N SER A 329 -0.74 -10.78 13.91
CA SER A 329 -0.71 -11.03 15.35
C SER A 329 0.56 -11.79 15.74
N ARG A 330 1.25 -11.35 16.80
CA ARG A 330 2.35 -12.02 17.46
C ARG A 330 2.13 -12.06 18.97
N ALA A 331 2.91 -12.89 19.66
CA ALA A 331 2.80 -13.04 21.10
C ALA A 331 2.94 -11.72 21.88
N SER A 332 3.71 -10.76 21.35
CA SER A 332 3.97 -9.46 21.98
C SER A 332 3.20 -8.28 21.36
N ASN A 333 2.82 -8.34 20.09
CA ASN A 333 2.21 -7.18 19.40
C ASN A 333 1.22 -7.59 18.32
N LYS A 334 0.11 -6.84 18.20
CA LYS A 334 -0.84 -6.92 17.09
C LYS A 334 -0.69 -5.66 16.25
N THR A 335 -0.28 -5.84 15.00
CA THR A 335 -0.12 -4.75 14.04
C THR A 335 -1.13 -4.89 12.93
N THR A 336 -1.78 -3.78 12.56
CA THR A 336 -2.74 -3.75 11.44
C THR A 336 -2.23 -2.82 10.36
N TYR A 337 -2.24 -3.31 9.12
CA TYR A 337 -1.89 -2.55 7.93
C TYR A 337 -3.11 -2.37 7.03
N PRO A 338 -3.25 -1.23 6.35
CA PRO A 338 -4.27 -1.07 5.33
C PRO A 338 -4.01 -2.01 4.15
N ALA A 339 -5.09 -2.52 3.55
CA ALA A 339 -5.05 -3.48 2.44
C ALA A 339 -6.28 -3.31 1.52
N ASP A 340 -6.57 -2.07 1.12
CA ASP A 340 -7.65 -1.73 0.18
C ASP A 340 -7.10 -1.80 -1.25
N PHE A 341 -7.20 -2.96 -1.86
CA PHE A 341 -6.72 -3.26 -3.21
C PHE A 341 -7.83 -3.87 -4.07
N MET A 342 -7.70 -3.78 -5.37
CA MET A 342 -8.49 -4.55 -6.33
C MET A 342 -7.79 -5.88 -6.60
N LEU A 343 -8.49 -6.99 -6.37
CA LEU A 343 -7.99 -8.31 -6.71
C LEU A 343 -8.25 -8.59 -8.20
N VAL A 344 -7.18 -8.84 -8.95
CA VAL A 344 -7.23 -9.41 -10.28
C VAL A 344 -6.59 -10.80 -10.21
N ALA A 345 -7.36 -11.83 -10.50
CA ALA A 345 -6.85 -13.20 -10.43
C ALA A 345 -7.03 -13.90 -11.78
N THR A 346 -6.11 -14.81 -12.09
CA THR A 346 -6.25 -15.67 -13.28
C THR A 346 -6.31 -17.13 -12.87
N MET A 347 -6.95 -17.94 -13.68
CA MET A 347 -6.88 -19.39 -13.59
C MET A 347 -6.99 -20.05 -14.95
N ASN A 348 -6.48 -21.24 -15.04
CA ASN A 348 -6.77 -22.13 -16.17
C ASN A 348 -8.10 -22.85 -15.92
N PRO A 349 -8.84 -23.31 -16.95
CA PRO A 349 -10.11 -23.99 -16.76
C PRO A 349 -9.95 -25.41 -16.15
N CYS A 350 -8.76 -25.99 -16.28
CA CYS A 350 -8.41 -27.31 -15.74
C CYS A 350 -6.87 -27.41 -15.56
N PRO A 351 -6.33 -28.48 -14.95
CA PRO A 351 -4.88 -28.63 -14.75
C PRO A 351 -4.04 -28.58 -16.03
N CYS A 352 -4.53 -29.14 -17.16
CA CYS A 352 -3.82 -29.05 -18.44
C CYS A 352 -4.06 -27.73 -19.18
N GLY A 353 -5.08 -26.95 -18.80
CA GLY A 353 -5.41 -25.65 -19.38
C GLY A 353 -6.34 -25.69 -20.60
N TYR A 354 -6.66 -26.84 -21.15
CA TYR A 354 -7.33 -26.96 -22.46
C TYR A 354 -8.80 -27.38 -22.39
N LEU A 355 -9.46 -27.34 -21.22
CA LEU A 355 -10.88 -27.65 -21.12
C LEU A 355 -11.70 -26.59 -21.87
N GLY A 356 -12.43 -27.02 -22.89
CA GLY A 356 -13.23 -26.14 -23.77
C GLY A 356 -12.42 -25.44 -24.87
N ASP A 357 -11.13 -25.75 -25.04
CA ASP A 357 -10.32 -25.25 -26.15
C ASP A 357 -10.72 -25.96 -27.46
N PRO A 358 -11.06 -25.22 -28.55
CA PRO A 358 -11.44 -25.83 -29.82
C PRO A 358 -10.27 -26.42 -30.58
N THR A 359 -9.03 -26.09 -30.23
CA THR A 359 -7.80 -26.51 -30.95
C THR A 359 -7.02 -27.59 -30.24
N HIS A 360 -7.22 -27.76 -28.94
CA HIS A 360 -6.48 -28.76 -28.14
C HIS A 360 -7.45 -29.59 -27.27
N GLU A 361 -7.26 -30.90 -27.30
CA GLU A 361 -8.07 -31.82 -26.51
C GLU A 361 -7.65 -31.81 -25.03
N CYS A 362 -8.61 -31.66 -24.16
CA CYS A 362 -8.40 -31.74 -22.71
C CYS A 362 -8.18 -33.22 -22.30
N LYS A 363 -7.07 -33.50 -21.64
CA LYS A 363 -6.71 -34.84 -21.15
C LYS A 363 -7.03 -35.07 -19.68
N CYS A 364 -7.68 -34.11 -19.00
CA CYS A 364 -7.99 -34.20 -17.59
C CYS A 364 -9.26 -35.04 -17.36
N THR A 365 -9.23 -35.88 -16.34
CA THR A 365 -10.43 -36.57 -15.87
C THR A 365 -11.36 -35.55 -15.15
N GLU A 366 -12.66 -35.88 -15.10
CA GLU A 366 -13.61 -35.02 -14.42
C GLU A 366 -13.26 -34.77 -12.94
N THR A 367 -12.76 -35.79 -12.25
CA THR A 367 -12.27 -35.70 -10.87
C THR A 367 -11.08 -34.73 -10.75
N GLN A 368 -10.15 -34.74 -11.71
CA GLN A 368 -9.02 -33.79 -11.71
C GLN A 368 -9.49 -32.36 -11.91
N ILE A 369 -10.45 -32.13 -12.82
CA ILE A 369 -11.04 -30.82 -13.08
C ILE A 369 -11.74 -30.29 -11.83
N GLN A 370 -12.59 -31.10 -11.21
CA GLN A 370 -13.32 -30.73 -9.99
C GLN A 370 -12.35 -30.43 -8.83
N ASN A 371 -11.32 -31.26 -8.62
CA ASN A 371 -10.34 -31.04 -7.57
C ASN A 371 -9.55 -29.74 -7.80
N TYR A 372 -9.19 -29.45 -9.04
CA TYR A 372 -8.51 -28.19 -9.39
C TYR A 372 -9.39 -26.98 -9.11
N GLN A 373 -10.63 -27.00 -9.54
CA GLN A 373 -11.57 -25.89 -9.32
C GLN A 373 -11.94 -25.73 -7.83
N ARG A 374 -11.95 -26.82 -7.05
CA ARG A 374 -12.19 -26.78 -5.60
C ARG A 374 -11.04 -26.24 -4.78
N LYS A 375 -9.82 -26.06 -5.35
CA LYS A 375 -8.72 -25.38 -4.67
C LYS A 375 -9.12 -23.96 -4.23
N LEU A 376 -9.98 -23.30 -5.02
CA LEU A 376 -10.60 -22.04 -4.63
C LEU A 376 -11.84 -22.33 -3.77
N SER A 377 -11.80 -21.95 -2.50
CA SER A 377 -12.91 -22.14 -1.58
C SER A 377 -14.13 -21.30 -1.95
N GLY A 378 -15.33 -21.82 -1.69
CA GLY A 378 -16.57 -21.07 -1.88
C GLY A 378 -16.55 -19.67 -1.25
N PRO A 379 -16.13 -19.52 0.03
CA PRO A 379 -16.02 -18.23 0.67
C PRO A 379 -15.06 -17.22 0.00
N LEU A 380 -13.98 -17.67 -0.66
CA LEU A 380 -13.12 -16.78 -1.44
C LEU A 380 -13.79 -16.35 -2.74
N PHE A 381 -14.46 -17.27 -3.44
CA PHE A 381 -15.27 -16.95 -4.62
C PHE A 381 -16.37 -15.93 -4.32
N ASP A 382 -16.97 -16.04 -3.14
CA ASP A 382 -17.97 -15.07 -2.70
C ASP A 382 -17.43 -13.64 -2.52
N ARG A 383 -16.12 -13.42 -2.59
CA ARG A 383 -15.46 -12.11 -2.55
C ARG A 383 -14.98 -11.62 -3.89
N ILE A 384 -15.09 -12.45 -4.91
CA ILE A 384 -14.83 -12.07 -6.31
C ILE A 384 -16.16 -11.62 -6.92
N ASP A 385 -16.21 -10.41 -7.45
CA ASP A 385 -17.44 -9.80 -7.96
C ASP A 385 -17.75 -10.22 -9.38
N MET A 386 -16.73 -10.35 -10.20
CA MET A 386 -16.85 -10.62 -11.62
C MET A 386 -16.02 -11.84 -12.03
N ASN A 387 -16.58 -12.66 -12.90
CA ASN A 387 -15.91 -13.82 -13.50
C ASN A 387 -16.04 -13.74 -15.01
N ILE A 388 -14.94 -13.85 -15.73
CA ILE A 388 -14.93 -13.87 -17.19
C ILE A 388 -14.17 -15.09 -17.71
N THR A 389 -14.58 -15.56 -18.86
CA THR A 389 -13.83 -16.56 -19.61
C THR A 389 -13.29 -15.90 -20.86
N VAL A 390 -11.99 -16.04 -21.08
CA VAL A 390 -11.27 -15.55 -22.27
C VAL A 390 -10.87 -16.74 -23.14
N GLU A 391 -10.99 -16.57 -24.44
CA GLU A 391 -10.60 -17.58 -25.45
C GLU A 391 -9.26 -17.20 -26.07
N CYS A 392 -8.60 -18.14 -26.74
CA CYS A 392 -7.42 -17.82 -27.53
C CYS A 392 -7.81 -16.91 -28.71
N VAL A 393 -7.02 -15.86 -28.92
CA VAL A 393 -7.19 -14.97 -30.06
C VAL A 393 -6.83 -15.72 -31.35
N LYS A 394 -7.68 -15.61 -32.36
CA LYS A 394 -7.40 -16.24 -33.66
C LYS A 394 -6.19 -15.59 -34.33
N ASN A 395 -5.38 -16.38 -35.05
CA ASN A 395 -4.17 -15.90 -35.73
C ASN A 395 -4.45 -14.77 -36.75
N GLU A 396 -5.67 -14.72 -37.29
CA GLU A 396 -6.12 -13.70 -38.22
C GLU A 396 -6.22 -12.32 -37.53
N ASP A 397 -6.70 -12.29 -36.29
CA ASP A 397 -6.88 -11.07 -35.50
C ASP A 397 -5.54 -10.51 -34.98
N LEU A 398 -4.48 -11.35 -34.92
CA LEU A 398 -3.16 -10.94 -34.44
C LEU A 398 -2.38 -10.05 -35.43
N ARG A 399 -2.71 -10.08 -36.74
CA ARG A 399 -1.99 -9.38 -37.82
C ARG A 399 -2.47 -7.97 -38.12
N GLY A 400 -3.47 -7.44 -37.40
CA GLY A 400 -3.95 -6.07 -37.59
C GLY A 400 -2.87 -5.00 -37.28
N GLU A 401 -2.94 -3.86 -37.95
CA GLU A 401 -2.08 -2.70 -37.64
C GLU A 401 -2.28 -2.25 -36.19
N ILE A 402 -1.18 -1.97 -35.49
CA ILE A 402 -1.25 -1.31 -34.18
C ILE A 402 -1.46 0.17 -34.51
N SER A 403 -2.62 0.72 -34.15
CA SER A 403 -2.78 2.16 -34.21
C SER A 403 -1.75 2.78 -33.24
N THR A 404 -0.90 3.66 -33.75
CA THR A 404 0.12 4.36 -32.94
C THR A 404 -0.51 5.43 -32.04
N GLU A 405 -1.78 5.73 -32.26
CA GLU A 405 -2.58 6.62 -31.43
C GLU A 405 -3.34 5.78 -30.40
N SER A 406 -3.06 5.98 -29.11
CA SER A 406 -3.70 5.30 -27.96
C SER A 406 -5.18 5.72 -27.79
N SER A 407 -5.98 5.53 -28.86
CA SER A 407 -7.34 6.05 -28.91
C SER A 407 -8.31 5.25 -28.03
N GLU A 408 -8.26 3.90 -28.09
CA GLU A 408 -9.16 3.04 -27.32
C GLU A 408 -8.88 3.16 -25.82
N HIS A 409 -7.61 3.05 -25.42
CA HIS A 409 -7.22 3.15 -24.02
C HIS A 409 -7.63 4.48 -23.39
N ASN A 410 -7.39 5.59 -24.08
CA ASN A 410 -7.73 6.92 -23.58
C ASN A 410 -9.25 7.14 -23.48
N VAL A 411 -10.02 6.66 -24.45
CA VAL A 411 -11.49 6.72 -24.40
C VAL A 411 -12.01 5.93 -23.21
N VAL A 412 -11.53 4.70 -23.01
CA VAL A 412 -11.94 3.87 -21.87
C VAL A 412 -11.52 4.50 -20.55
N LYS A 413 -10.30 5.05 -20.44
CA LYS A 413 -9.81 5.73 -19.23
C LYS A 413 -10.65 6.95 -18.88
N ASN A 414 -11.06 7.75 -19.89
CA ASN A 414 -11.94 8.90 -19.67
C ASN A 414 -13.33 8.46 -19.18
N ASN A 415 -13.93 7.43 -19.78
CA ASN A 415 -15.21 6.90 -19.34
C ASN A 415 -15.15 6.35 -17.88
N ILE A 416 -14.04 5.71 -17.51
CA ILE A 416 -13.79 5.25 -16.14
C ILE A 416 -13.73 6.45 -15.19
N THR A 417 -13.01 7.50 -15.57
CA THR A 417 -12.88 8.72 -14.75
C THR A 417 -14.24 9.37 -14.52
N GLU A 418 -15.05 9.51 -15.57
CA GLU A 418 -16.42 10.05 -15.45
C GLU A 418 -17.31 9.18 -14.57
N ALA A 419 -17.22 7.85 -14.69
CA ALA A 419 -17.97 6.92 -13.83
C ALA A 419 -17.56 7.05 -12.35
N ILE A 420 -16.28 7.24 -12.06
CA ILE A 420 -15.77 7.46 -10.70
C ILE A 420 -16.25 8.82 -10.14
N GLU A 421 -16.25 9.88 -10.94
CA GLU A 421 -16.79 11.18 -10.51
C GLU A 421 -18.30 11.12 -10.20
N ARG A 422 -19.08 10.30 -10.94
CA ARG A 422 -20.49 10.03 -10.60
C ARG A 422 -20.63 9.31 -9.26
N GLN A 423 -19.78 8.33 -8.97
CA GLN A 423 -19.74 7.63 -7.68
C GLN A 423 -19.39 8.60 -6.56
N LYS A 424 -18.37 9.44 -6.74
CA LYS A 424 -17.97 10.48 -5.79
C LYS A 424 -19.11 11.45 -5.49
N ALA A 425 -19.82 11.93 -6.53
CA ALA A 425 -20.98 12.80 -6.37
C ALA A 425 -22.12 12.10 -5.61
N ARG A 426 -22.37 10.81 -5.88
CA ARG A 426 -23.43 10.02 -5.22
C ARG A 426 -23.13 9.75 -3.76
N TYR A 427 -21.88 9.46 -3.40
CA TYR A 427 -21.50 9.04 -2.04
C TYR A 427 -20.92 10.18 -1.19
N GLY A 428 -20.62 11.34 -1.79
CA GLY A 428 -20.10 12.52 -1.10
C GLY A 428 -18.69 12.35 -0.52
N ARG A 429 -17.94 11.34 -0.95
CA ARG A 429 -16.59 11.02 -0.47
C ARG A 429 -15.74 10.45 -1.60
N ASP A 430 -14.45 10.84 -1.62
CA ASP A 430 -13.44 10.23 -2.47
C ASP A 430 -13.12 8.79 -2.01
N GLY A 431 -12.77 7.92 -2.96
CA GLY A 431 -12.32 6.56 -2.68
C GLY A 431 -13.42 5.59 -2.25
N VAL A 432 -14.70 5.97 -2.34
CA VAL A 432 -15.86 5.07 -2.14
C VAL A 432 -16.36 4.61 -3.49
N TYR A 433 -16.20 3.33 -3.77
CA TYR A 433 -16.60 2.69 -5.02
C TYR A 433 -17.85 1.84 -4.85
N ASN A 434 -18.54 1.56 -5.96
CA ASN A 434 -19.75 0.72 -5.94
C ASN A 434 -19.51 -0.65 -5.28
N SER A 435 -18.33 -1.27 -5.48
CA SER A 435 -17.97 -2.55 -4.85
C SER A 435 -17.98 -2.50 -3.33
N SER A 436 -17.64 -1.34 -2.73
CA SER A 436 -17.48 -1.19 -1.28
C SER A 436 -18.76 -1.00 -0.50
N LEU A 437 -19.91 -0.82 -1.17
CA LEU A 437 -21.19 -0.59 -0.52
C LEU A 437 -21.64 -1.80 0.29
N SER A 438 -22.18 -1.56 1.47
CA SER A 438 -22.92 -2.58 2.22
C SER A 438 -24.28 -2.89 1.57
N SER A 439 -24.88 -4.03 1.89
CA SER A 439 -26.23 -4.39 1.40
C SER A 439 -27.29 -3.33 1.76
N PHE A 440 -27.18 -2.74 2.95
CA PHE A 440 -28.04 -1.63 3.38
C PHE A 440 -27.87 -0.40 2.48
N GLN A 441 -26.63 -0.01 2.19
CA GLN A 441 -26.34 1.13 1.30
C GLN A 441 -26.83 0.86 -0.13
N VAL A 442 -26.65 -0.36 -0.64
CA VAL A 442 -27.18 -0.74 -1.95
C VAL A 442 -28.68 -0.53 -2.02
N SER A 443 -29.43 -1.00 -1.01
CA SER A 443 -30.89 -0.86 -0.98
C SER A 443 -31.39 0.58 -0.81
N THR A 444 -30.58 1.46 -0.19
CA THR A 444 -30.99 2.85 0.10
C THR A 444 -30.52 3.85 -0.95
N LEU A 445 -29.34 3.64 -1.54
CA LEU A 445 -28.69 4.62 -2.41
C LEU A 445 -28.88 4.31 -3.91
N LEU A 446 -29.03 3.03 -4.28
CA LEU A 446 -29.10 2.63 -5.68
C LEU A 446 -30.56 2.48 -6.13
N LYS A 447 -30.86 3.00 -7.31
CA LYS A 447 -32.22 2.98 -7.88
C LYS A 447 -32.27 2.08 -9.10
N LEU A 448 -33.19 1.11 -9.06
CA LEU A 448 -33.51 0.26 -10.21
C LEU A 448 -34.82 0.74 -10.85
N ASP A 449 -34.90 0.63 -12.17
CA ASP A 449 -36.21 0.75 -12.82
C ASP A 449 -37.03 -0.54 -12.62
N VAL A 450 -38.34 -0.45 -12.84
CA VAL A 450 -39.29 -1.59 -12.62
C VAL A 450 -38.90 -2.81 -13.48
N ALA A 451 -38.40 -2.58 -14.69
CA ALA A 451 -38.00 -3.66 -15.59
C ALA A 451 -36.69 -4.33 -15.13
N ALA A 452 -35.75 -3.55 -14.59
CA ALA A 452 -34.51 -4.08 -14.00
C ALA A 452 -34.77 -4.91 -12.74
N GLU A 453 -35.64 -4.41 -11.86
CA GLU A 453 -36.02 -5.13 -10.64
C GLU A 453 -36.72 -6.48 -10.96
N LYS A 454 -37.65 -6.48 -11.90
CA LYS A 454 -38.30 -7.70 -12.37
C LYS A 454 -37.30 -8.69 -12.95
N LEU A 455 -36.40 -8.24 -13.84
CA LEU A 455 -35.38 -9.09 -14.44
C LEU A 455 -34.45 -9.69 -13.39
N LEU A 456 -34.02 -8.89 -12.41
CA LEU A 456 -33.15 -9.36 -11.33
C LEU A 456 -33.83 -10.40 -10.44
N ASN A 457 -35.12 -10.20 -10.09
CA ASN A 457 -35.90 -11.14 -9.30
C ASN A 457 -36.13 -12.44 -10.06
N ASP A 458 -36.48 -12.39 -11.33
CA ASP A 458 -36.63 -13.58 -12.20
C ASP A 458 -35.28 -14.33 -12.32
N ALA A 459 -34.19 -13.62 -12.52
CA ALA A 459 -32.84 -14.20 -12.55
C ALA A 459 -32.47 -14.84 -11.18
N SER A 460 -32.77 -14.15 -10.08
CA SER A 460 -32.52 -14.67 -8.71
C SER A 460 -33.20 -16.01 -8.48
N THR A 461 -34.44 -16.15 -8.89
CA THR A 461 -35.20 -17.38 -8.75
C THR A 461 -34.68 -18.49 -9.66
N ARG A 462 -34.50 -18.21 -10.95
CA ARG A 462 -34.05 -19.20 -11.96
C ARG A 462 -32.63 -19.69 -11.73
N LEU A 463 -31.76 -18.83 -11.25
CA LEU A 463 -30.33 -19.09 -11.07
C LEU A 463 -29.95 -19.35 -9.61
N SER A 464 -30.93 -19.41 -8.71
CA SER A 464 -30.75 -19.65 -7.27
C SER A 464 -29.65 -18.76 -6.66
N LEU A 465 -29.72 -17.44 -6.92
CA LEU A 465 -28.72 -16.51 -6.43
C LEU A 465 -28.75 -16.43 -4.89
N SER A 466 -27.59 -16.53 -4.25
CA SER A 466 -27.47 -16.18 -2.85
C SER A 466 -27.72 -14.67 -2.64
N ALA A 467 -28.12 -14.26 -1.43
CA ALA A 467 -28.29 -12.85 -1.10
C ALA A 467 -27.02 -12.02 -1.45
N ARG A 468 -25.84 -12.59 -1.22
CA ARG A 468 -24.57 -11.94 -1.56
C ARG A 468 -24.41 -11.74 -3.08
N SER A 469 -24.71 -12.75 -3.89
CA SER A 469 -24.68 -12.67 -5.35
C SER A 469 -25.70 -11.69 -5.90
N TYR A 470 -26.89 -11.61 -5.28
CA TYR A 470 -27.94 -10.65 -5.62
C TYR A 470 -27.42 -9.20 -5.48
N PHE A 471 -26.89 -8.83 -4.31
CA PHE A 471 -26.34 -7.48 -4.09
C PHE A 471 -25.10 -7.18 -4.92
N LYS A 472 -24.25 -8.17 -5.19
CA LYS A 472 -23.12 -8.01 -6.12
C LYS A 472 -23.57 -7.65 -7.53
N THR A 473 -24.60 -8.35 -8.05
CA THR A 473 -25.15 -8.06 -9.38
C THR A 473 -25.63 -6.61 -9.45
N ILE A 474 -26.27 -6.09 -8.40
CA ILE A 474 -26.70 -4.67 -8.37
C ILE A 474 -25.49 -3.73 -8.38
N LYS A 475 -24.44 -4.02 -7.59
CA LYS A 475 -23.23 -3.19 -7.55
C LYS A 475 -22.53 -3.13 -8.91
N VAL A 476 -22.38 -4.27 -9.58
CA VAL A 476 -21.80 -4.34 -10.93
C VAL A 476 -22.70 -3.61 -11.95
N ALA A 477 -24.01 -3.82 -11.89
CA ALA A 477 -24.97 -3.15 -12.76
C ALA A 477 -24.98 -1.62 -12.56
N GLN A 478 -24.78 -1.13 -11.32
CA GLN A 478 -24.62 0.30 -11.09
C GLN A 478 -23.34 0.83 -11.72
N THR A 479 -22.24 0.09 -11.66
CA THR A 479 -21.00 0.49 -12.32
C THR A 479 -21.17 0.56 -13.85
N ILE A 480 -21.90 -0.39 -14.43
CA ILE A 480 -22.25 -0.37 -15.86
C ILE A 480 -23.12 0.86 -16.17
N ALA A 481 -24.11 1.16 -15.32
CA ALA A 481 -24.94 2.35 -15.48
C ALA A 481 -24.11 3.64 -15.40
N ASP A 482 -23.15 3.72 -14.46
CA ASP A 482 -22.25 4.87 -14.32
C ASP A 482 -21.38 5.08 -15.57
N LEU A 483 -20.85 3.99 -16.15
CA LEU A 483 -20.09 4.02 -17.42
C LEU A 483 -20.96 4.41 -18.62
N ASP A 484 -22.25 4.06 -18.61
CA ASP A 484 -23.24 4.42 -19.62
C ASP A 484 -23.85 5.82 -19.39
N GLY A 485 -23.41 6.55 -18.36
CA GLY A 485 -23.92 7.88 -18.04
C GLY A 485 -25.33 7.90 -17.45
N SER A 486 -25.81 6.79 -16.87
CA SER A 486 -27.17 6.64 -16.32
C SER A 486 -27.15 6.65 -14.80
N ASP A 487 -28.02 7.44 -14.18
CA ASP A 487 -28.15 7.47 -12.70
C ASP A 487 -29.06 6.34 -12.16
N ILE A 488 -29.81 5.68 -13.05
CA ILE A 488 -30.77 4.61 -12.72
C ILE A 488 -30.31 3.32 -13.40
N ILE A 489 -30.33 2.22 -12.65
CA ILE A 489 -30.03 0.88 -13.18
C ILE A 489 -31.21 0.43 -14.06
N LYS A 490 -30.95 0.19 -15.35
CA LYS A 490 -31.92 -0.32 -16.33
C LYS A 490 -31.75 -1.82 -16.52
N SER A 491 -32.75 -2.47 -17.12
CA SER A 491 -32.73 -3.91 -17.42
C SER A 491 -31.49 -4.33 -18.23
N LYS A 492 -31.02 -3.52 -19.17
CA LYS A 492 -29.77 -3.80 -19.93
C LYS A 492 -28.53 -3.91 -19.03
N HIS A 493 -28.44 -3.07 -17.98
CA HIS A 493 -27.31 -3.09 -17.05
C HIS A 493 -27.32 -4.35 -16.17
N ILE A 494 -28.51 -4.82 -15.73
CA ILE A 494 -28.65 -6.09 -15.01
C ILE A 494 -28.31 -7.26 -15.93
N ALA A 495 -28.77 -7.24 -17.19
CA ALA A 495 -28.46 -8.31 -18.14
C ALA A 495 -26.95 -8.43 -18.38
N GLU A 496 -26.23 -7.32 -18.58
CA GLU A 496 -24.79 -7.31 -18.73
C GLU A 496 -24.09 -7.78 -17.43
N ALA A 497 -24.51 -7.31 -16.25
CA ALA A 497 -23.94 -7.74 -14.98
C ALA A 497 -24.07 -9.24 -14.73
N LEU A 498 -25.17 -9.86 -15.16
CA LEU A 498 -25.40 -11.29 -15.05
C LEU A 498 -24.44 -12.13 -15.92
N VAL A 499 -23.88 -11.57 -17.00
CA VAL A 499 -22.86 -12.26 -17.83
C VAL A 499 -21.58 -12.50 -17.02
N PHE A 500 -21.24 -11.57 -16.15
CA PHE A 500 -19.98 -11.63 -15.34
C PHE A 500 -20.13 -12.44 -14.05
N ARG A 501 -21.27 -13.07 -13.82
CA ARG A 501 -21.41 -13.93 -12.64
C ARG A 501 -20.74 -15.30 -12.87
N ARG A 502 -20.45 -16.01 -11.80
CA ARG A 502 -20.04 -17.42 -11.85
C ARG A 502 -21.19 -18.28 -12.37
N ARG A 503 -20.91 -19.13 -13.32
CA ARG A 503 -21.82 -20.19 -13.81
C ARG A 503 -21.76 -21.41 -12.92
#